data_37b8e47ac45f2d9408d82b19cf24bc8a
#
_entry.id   37b8e47ac45f2d9408d82b19cf24bc8a
#
_cell.length_a   1.000
_cell.length_b   1.000
_cell.length_c   1.000
_cell.angle_alpha   90.00
_cell.angle_beta   90.00
_cell.angle_gamma   90.00
#
_symmetry.space_group_name_H-M   'P 1'
#
loop_
_entity.id
_entity.type
_entity.pdbx_description
1 polymer ?
#
loop_
_entity_poly.entity_id
_entity_poly.type
_entity_poly.pdbx_seq_one_letter_code
_entity_poly.pdbx_strand_id
1 'polypeptide(L)'
;MKVIGIEHIGIAVENLEKNASFWKNIIGLKHCGIEDVDGQGVLTDIYDTGSGKIELLVSKYPDSPISKFIKKRGTGIHHICLNVEDINKAIEHMKTNKIKLIGDKPTIGAENHKVIFVHPKSTGGIL
;
A
#
# COMPACT_ATOMS: atom_id res chain seq x y z
N MET A 1 20.85 -3.65 2.94
CA MET A 1 19.77 -3.20 2.03
C MET A 1 19.79 -1.68 1.90
N LYS A 2 19.29 -1.16 0.80
CA LYS A 2 19.23 0.27 0.59
C LYS A 2 17.80 0.72 0.29
N VAL A 3 17.29 1.63 1.10
CA VAL A 3 16.01 2.30 0.88
C VAL A 3 16.24 3.53 0.01
N ILE A 4 15.45 3.66 -1.06
CA ILE A 4 15.53 4.81 -1.99
C ILE A 4 14.60 5.93 -1.54
N GLY A 5 13.46 5.59 -0.94
CA GLY A 5 12.48 6.56 -0.45
C GLY A 5 11.13 5.92 -0.15
N ILE A 6 10.15 6.76 0.13
CA ILE A 6 8.75 6.33 0.25
C ILE A 6 8.19 6.24 -1.18
N GLU A 7 7.71 5.05 -1.55
CA GLU A 7 7.06 4.85 -2.85
C GLU A 7 5.61 5.35 -2.79
N HIS A 8 4.85 4.91 -1.77
CA HIS A 8 3.49 5.41 -1.56
C HIS A 8 3.02 5.25 -0.11
N ILE A 9 1.94 5.95 0.19
CA ILE A 9 1.14 5.77 1.40
C ILE A 9 -0.23 5.26 0.95
N GLY A 10 -0.62 4.07 1.43
CA GLY A 10 -1.92 3.48 1.16
C GLY A 10 -2.95 3.88 2.20
N ILE A 11 -4.08 4.40 1.75
CA ILE A 11 -5.16 4.89 2.61
C ILE A 11 -6.43 4.09 2.32
N ALA A 12 -6.95 3.39 3.32
CA ALA A 12 -8.19 2.63 3.20
C ALA A 12 -9.39 3.59 3.28
N VAL A 13 -10.27 3.52 2.29
CA VAL A 13 -11.47 4.35 2.20
C VAL A 13 -12.69 3.50 1.87
N GLU A 14 -13.87 3.95 2.26
CA GLU A 14 -15.13 3.26 1.95
C GLU A 14 -15.63 3.59 0.55
N ASN A 15 -15.33 4.78 0.05
CA ASN A 15 -15.83 5.28 -1.22
C ASN A 15 -14.77 6.12 -1.92
N LEU A 16 -14.35 5.70 -3.12
CA LEU A 16 -13.33 6.42 -3.89
C LEU A 16 -13.81 7.81 -4.31
N GLU A 17 -15.02 7.91 -4.83
CA GLU A 17 -15.55 9.17 -5.36
C GLU A 17 -15.57 10.27 -4.30
N LYS A 18 -16.06 9.95 -3.10
CA LYS A 18 -16.12 10.89 -1.99
C LYS A 18 -14.74 11.37 -1.55
N ASN A 19 -13.77 10.48 -1.51
CA ASN A 19 -12.42 10.80 -1.04
C ASN A 19 -11.52 11.39 -2.12
N ALA A 20 -11.75 11.02 -3.38
CA ALA A 20 -10.97 11.50 -4.51
C ALA A 20 -11.04 13.02 -4.67
N SER A 21 -12.19 13.62 -4.36
CA SER A 21 -12.38 15.06 -4.49
C SER A 21 -11.34 15.88 -3.70
N PHE A 22 -11.03 15.47 -2.48
CA PHE A 22 -10.01 16.15 -1.68
C PHE A 22 -8.63 16.11 -2.36
N TRP A 23 -8.19 14.92 -2.76
CA TRP A 23 -6.84 14.74 -3.30
C TRP A 23 -6.68 15.33 -4.70
N LYS A 24 -7.70 15.13 -5.55
CA LYS A 24 -7.68 15.56 -6.94
C LYS A 24 -8.01 17.03 -7.11
N ASN A 25 -9.06 17.50 -6.45
CA ASN A 25 -9.61 18.84 -6.73
C ASN A 25 -9.13 19.89 -5.72
N ILE A 26 -9.04 19.55 -4.44
CA ILE A 26 -8.63 20.51 -3.40
C ILE A 26 -7.11 20.60 -3.32
N ILE A 27 -6.44 19.47 -3.13
CA ILE A 27 -4.96 19.42 -3.09
C ILE A 27 -4.39 19.57 -4.51
N GLY A 28 -5.08 19.08 -5.51
CA GLY A 28 -4.64 19.21 -6.91
C GLY A 28 -3.56 18.22 -7.32
N LEU A 29 -3.51 17.03 -6.72
CA LEU A 29 -2.56 16.01 -7.10
C LEU A 29 -2.87 15.46 -8.49
N LYS A 30 -1.82 15.06 -9.22
CA LYS A 30 -1.97 14.42 -10.52
C LYS A 30 -2.58 13.04 -10.35
N HIS A 31 -3.75 12.82 -10.93
CA HIS A 31 -4.40 11.51 -10.95
C HIS A 31 -3.73 10.60 -11.98
N CYS A 32 -3.26 9.44 -11.53
CA CYS A 32 -2.56 8.47 -12.38
C CYS A 32 -3.44 7.33 -12.87
N GLY A 33 -4.66 7.18 -12.35
CA GLY A 33 -5.62 6.17 -12.74
C GLY A 33 -6.07 5.29 -11.59
N ILE A 34 -7.00 4.39 -11.88
CA ILE A 34 -7.53 3.39 -10.95
C ILE A 34 -7.06 2.02 -11.45
N GLU A 35 -6.54 1.21 -10.54
CA GLU A 35 -6.04 -0.12 -10.86
C GLU A 35 -6.76 -1.18 -10.03
N ASP A 36 -7.17 -2.27 -10.70
CA ASP A 36 -7.69 -3.47 -10.04
C ASP A 36 -6.51 -4.41 -9.78
N VAL A 37 -6.10 -4.51 -8.52
CA VAL A 37 -4.97 -5.36 -8.15
C VAL A 37 -5.44 -6.79 -7.98
N ASP A 38 -5.06 -7.65 -8.94
CA ASP A 38 -5.44 -9.05 -8.97
C ASP A 38 -5.11 -9.80 -7.68
N GLY A 39 -6.08 -10.59 -7.21
CA GLY A 39 -5.92 -11.44 -6.05
C GLY A 39 -5.94 -10.73 -4.70
N GLN A 40 -6.01 -9.41 -4.66
CA GLN A 40 -6.05 -8.64 -3.41
C GLN A 40 -7.42 -8.11 -3.04
N GLY A 41 -8.40 -8.21 -3.95
CA GLY A 41 -9.77 -7.75 -3.70
C GLY A 41 -9.89 -6.25 -3.47
N VAL A 42 -9.04 -5.46 -4.13
CA VAL A 42 -8.93 -4.02 -3.92
C VAL A 42 -8.84 -3.27 -5.24
N LEU A 43 -9.55 -2.13 -5.31
CA LEU A 43 -9.31 -1.11 -6.33
C LEU A 43 -8.39 -0.06 -5.72
N THR A 44 -7.37 0.34 -6.45
CA THR A 44 -6.37 1.30 -6.02
C THR A 44 -6.42 2.53 -6.91
N ASP A 45 -6.73 3.67 -6.31
CA ASP A 45 -6.82 4.96 -6.98
C ASP A 45 -5.54 5.76 -6.68
N ILE A 46 -4.75 6.06 -7.71
CA ILE A 46 -3.36 6.48 -7.57
C ILE A 46 -3.20 7.96 -7.88
N TYR A 47 -2.54 8.69 -6.98
CA TYR A 47 -2.23 10.12 -7.12
C TYR A 47 -0.73 10.34 -6.92
N ASP A 48 -0.13 11.12 -7.82
CA ASP A 48 1.29 11.46 -7.77
C ASP A 48 1.50 12.77 -7.01
N THR A 49 2.39 12.75 -6.02
CA THR A 49 2.77 13.94 -5.25
C THR A 49 4.02 14.64 -5.80
N GLY A 50 4.67 14.04 -6.80
CA GLY A 50 5.96 14.49 -7.32
C GLY A 50 7.16 13.78 -6.72
N SER A 51 7.06 13.27 -5.48
CA SER A 51 8.15 12.55 -4.80
C SER A 51 7.69 11.26 -4.10
N GLY A 52 6.56 10.78 -4.47
CA GLY A 52 5.90 9.58 -3.95
C GLY A 52 4.43 9.67 -4.31
N LYS A 53 3.63 8.70 -3.86
CA LYS A 53 2.22 8.61 -4.23
C LYS A 53 1.31 8.49 -3.03
N ILE A 54 0.09 8.93 -3.21
CA ILE A 54 -1.05 8.61 -2.34
C ILE A 54 -1.90 7.60 -3.10
N GLU A 55 -2.21 6.48 -2.49
CA GLU A 55 -3.07 5.45 -3.08
C GLU A 55 -4.29 5.25 -2.20
N LEU A 56 -5.48 5.53 -2.75
CA LEU A 56 -6.74 5.26 -2.06
C LEU A 56 -7.16 3.83 -2.38
N LEU A 57 -7.42 3.05 -1.33
CA LEU A 57 -7.75 1.64 -1.44
C LEU A 57 -9.20 1.42 -1.05
N VAL A 58 -9.99 0.86 -1.97
CA VAL A 58 -11.38 0.49 -1.69
C VAL A 58 -11.56 -1.01 -1.90
N SER A 59 -12.32 -1.63 -1.02
CA SER A 59 -12.63 -3.05 -1.10
C SER A 59 -13.55 -3.35 -2.28
N LYS A 60 -13.29 -4.46 -2.98
CA LYS A 60 -14.15 -4.99 -4.03
C LYS A 60 -15.26 -5.89 -3.49
N TYR A 61 -15.08 -6.44 -2.27
CA TYR A 61 -16.05 -7.34 -1.64
C TYR A 61 -15.91 -7.34 -0.11
N PRO A 62 -16.97 -7.80 0.63
CA PRO A 62 -17.05 -7.61 2.09
C PRO A 62 -15.93 -8.23 2.93
N ASP A 63 -15.32 -9.32 2.48
CA ASP A 63 -14.31 -10.06 3.26
C ASP A 63 -12.87 -9.78 2.83
N SER A 64 -12.65 -8.72 2.06
CA SER A 64 -11.29 -8.33 1.65
C SER A 64 -10.47 -7.82 2.85
N PRO A 65 -9.13 -7.82 2.75
CA PRO A 65 -8.28 -7.23 3.80
C PRO A 65 -8.62 -5.77 4.11
N ILE A 66 -8.95 -4.96 3.10
CA ILE A 66 -9.34 -3.55 3.28
C ILE A 66 -10.67 -3.45 4.02
N SER A 67 -11.66 -4.27 3.66
CA SER A 67 -12.94 -4.31 4.35
C SER A 67 -12.79 -4.65 5.83
N LYS A 68 -11.96 -5.65 6.14
CA LYS A 68 -11.66 -6.04 7.53
C LYS A 68 -10.95 -4.92 8.30
N PHE A 69 -10.01 -4.23 7.65
CA PHE A 69 -9.31 -3.09 8.24
C PHE A 69 -10.30 -1.98 8.61
N ILE A 70 -11.18 -1.59 7.68
CA ILE A 70 -12.18 -0.52 7.91
C ILE A 70 -13.15 -0.89 9.02
N LYS A 71 -13.60 -2.14 9.07
CA LYS A 71 -14.46 -2.63 10.16
C LYS A 71 -13.81 -2.48 11.53
N LYS A 72 -12.51 -2.75 11.61
CA LYS A 72 -11.77 -2.75 12.87
C LYS A 72 -11.27 -1.36 13.26
N ARG A 73 -10.84 -0.54 12.31
CA ARG A 73 -10.14 0.73 12.55
C ARG A 73 -10.77 1.95 11.90
N GLY A 74 -11.78 1.78 11.04
CA GLY A 74 -12.33 2.85 10.23
C GLY A 74 -11.43 3.20 9.04
N THR A 75 -11.76 4.28 8.35
CA THR A 75 -10.95 4.82 7.26
C THR A 75 -9.65 5.41 7.80
N GLY A 76 -8.59 5.34 7.04
CA GLY A 76 -7.29 5.90 7.43
C GLY A 76 -6.12 5.22 6.75
N ILE A 77 -4.92 5.58 7.18
CA ILE A 77 -3.69 5.02 6.63
C ILE A 77 -3.66 3.52 6.90
N HIS A 78 -3.52 2.74 5.82
CA HIS A 78 -3.45 1.29 5.88
C HIS A 78 -2.00 0.81 5.91
N HIS A 79 -1.14 1.37 5.05
CA HIS A 79 0.26 0.97 4.99
C HIS A 79 1.15 2.07 4.40
N ILE A 80 2.45 1.89 4.60
CA ILE A 80 3.50 2.70 3.98
C ILE A 80 4.37 1.77 3.14
N CYS A 81 4.58 2.11 1.88
CA CYS A 81 5.46 1.35 1.01
C CYS A 81 6.79 2.07 0.82
N LEU A 82 7.86 1.37 1.11
CA LEU A 82 9.22 1.85 0.89
C LEU A 82 9.78 1.29 -0.43
N ASN A 83 10.36 2.16 -1.22
CA ASN A 83 11.09 1.75 -2.42
C ASN A 83 12.50 1.32 -2.03
N VAL A 84 12.89 0.11 -2.42
CA VAL A 84 14.22 -0.43 -2.14
C VAL A 84 14.97 -0.72 -3.44
N GLU A 85 16.29 -0.66 -3.38
CA GLU A 85 17.12 -0.88 -4.56
C GLU A 85 16.99 -2.31 -5.10
N ASP A 86 16.93 -3.30 -4.20
CA ASP A 86 16.82 -4.72 -4.55
C ASP A 86 15.95 -5.44 -3.52
N ILE A 87 14.77 -5.88 -3.95
CA ILE A 87 13.80 -6.51 -3.06
C ILE A 87 14.29 -7.86 -2.52
N ASN A 88 15.06 -8.61 -3.28
CA ASN A 88 15.58 -9.90 -2.83
C ASN A 88 16.61 -9.71 -1.71
N LYS A 89 17.50 -8.74 -1.87
CA LYS A 89 18.45 -8.37 -0.81
C LYS A 89 17.74 -7.84 0.43
N ALA A 90 16.68 -7.07 0.25
CA ALA A 90 15.86 -6.58 1.37
C ALA A 90 15.22 -7.74 2.13
N ILE A 91 14.64 -8.71 1.44
CA ILE A 91 14.04 -9.90 2.05
C ILE A 91 15.09 -10.71 2.84
N GLU A 92 16.24 -10.96 2.24
CA GLU A 92 17.34 -11.67 2.93
C GLU A 92 17.77 -10.94 4.19
N HIS A 93 17.95 -9.64 4.12
CA HIS A 93 18.31 -8.80 5.26
C HIS A 93 17.27 -8.88 6.38
N MET A 94 15.99 -8.80 6.03
CA MET A 94 14.89 -8.92 6.99
C MET A 94 14.89 -10.29 7.67
N LYS A 95 15.04 -11.37 6.89
CA LYS A 95 15.12 -12.74 7.43
C LYS A 95 16.30 -12.93 8.36
N THR A 96 17.46 -12.44 7.99
CA THR A 96 18.67 -12.50 8.83
C THR A 96 18.47 -11.80 10.17
N ASN A 97 17.71 -10.71 10.18
CA ASN A 97 17.40 -9.96 11.39
C ASN A 97 16.13 -10.46 12.10
N LYS A 98 15.61 -11.61 11.72
CA LYS A 98 14.41 -12.25 12.30
C LYS A 98 13.16 -11.39 12.24
N ILE A 99 13.06 -10.53 11.23
CA ILE A 99 11.88 -9.72 10.96
C ILE A 99 10.81 -10.60 10.34
N LYS A 100 9.59 -10.51 10.86
CA LYS A 100 8.46 -11.30 10.36
C LYS A 100 7.92 -10.67 9.08
N LEU A 101 7.99 -11.43 7.98
CA LEU A 101 7.38 -11.05 6.71
C LEU A 101 6.00 -11.71 6.56
N ILE A 102 5.15 -11.12 5.74
CA ILE A 102 3.89 -11.71 5.30
C ILE A 102 4.15 -12.37 3.95
N GLY A 103 4.25 -13.71 3.95
CA GLY A 103 4.64 -14.49 2.78
C GLY A 103 6.15 -14.71 2.69
N ASP A 104 6.54 -15.59 1.77
CA ASP A 104 7.94 -16.01 1.59
C ASP A 104 8.60 -15.38 0.37
N LYS A 105 7.79 -14.92 -0.58
CA LYS A 105 8.22 -14.41 -1.88
C LYS A 105 7.55 -13.07 -2.16
N PRO A 106 8.19 -12.21 -2.98
CA PRO A 106 7.52 -11.03 -3.50
C PRO A 106 6.29 -11.42 -4.32
N THR A 107 5.27 -10.59 -4.23
CA THR A 107 4.08 -10.66 -5.09
C THR A 107 4.01 -9.43 -5.96
N ILE A 108 3.13 -9.45 -6.97
CA ILE A 108 2.93 -8.29 -7.85
C ILE A 108 1.82 -7.42 -7.26
N GLY A 109 2.15 -6.17 -6.98
CA GLY A 109 1.21 -5.17 -6.53
C GLY A 109 0.82 -4.18 -7.63
N ALA A 110 0.29 -3.03 -7.24
CA ALA A 110 -0.08 -1.96 -8.16
C ALA A 110 1.11 -1.54 -9.04
N GLU A 111 0.82 -1.10 -10.25
CA GLU A 111 1.81 -0.69 -11.26
C GLU A 111 2.84 -1.77 -11.61
N ASN A 112 2.45 -3.04 -11.43
CA ASN A 112 3.30 -4.21 -11.73
C ASN A 112 4.60 -4.25 -10.92
N HIS A 113 4.65 -3.60 -9.77
CA HIS A 113 5.80 -3.64 -8.87
C HIS A 113 5.84 -4.93 -8.04
N LYS A 114 7.04 -5.44 -7.81
CA LYS A 114 7.24 -6.54 -6.87
C LYS A 114 7.22 -5.98 -5.45
N VAL A 115 6.38 -6.55 -4.60
CA VAL A 115 6.19 -6.11 -3.22
C VAL A 115 6.22 -7.28 -2.25
N ILE A 116 6.58 -7.01 -1.01
CA ILE A 116 6.42 -7.90 0.13
C ILE A 116 6.06 -7.07 1.34
N PHE A 117 5.21 -7.61 2.21
CA PHE A 117 4.80 -6.90 3.41
C PHE A 117 5.61 -7.34 4.63
N VAL A 118 6.00 -6.37 5.44
CA VAL A 118 6.55 -6.61 6.77
C VAL A 118 5.40 -6.64 7.78
N HIS A 119 5.34 -7.70 8.57
CA HIS A 119 4.27 -7.86 9.55
C HIS A 119 4.34 -6.73 10.61
N PRO A 120 3.20 -6.09 10.94
CA PRO A 120 3.16 -4.99 11.92
C PRO A 120 3.80 -5.31 13.27
N LYS A 121 3.81 -6.58 13.65
CA LYS A 121 4.47 -7.07 14.87
C LYS A 121 5.96 -6.71 14.94
N SER A 122 6.63 -6.61 13.78
CA SER A 122 8.05 -6.28 13.69
C SER A 122 8.33 -4.79 13.48
N THR A 123 7.30 -3.97 13.30
CA THR A 123 7.44 -2.55 12.95
C THR A 123 6.86 -1.61 14.01
N GLY A 124 6.36 -2.13 15.12
CA GLY A 124 5.66 -1.32 16.10
C GLY A 124 4.22 -1.00 15.74
N GLY A 125 3.60 -1.79 14.85
CA GLY A 125 2.18 -1.67 14.50
C GLY A 125 1.89 -1.08 13.14
N ILE A 126 2.90 -0.86 12.29
CA ILE A 126 2.74 -0.28 10.95
C ILE A 126 2.95 -1.37 9.89
N LEU A 127 1.98 -1.52 8.99
CA LEU A 127 2.13 -2.39 7.83
C LEU A 127 2.97 -1.70 6.76
#